data_0a82b0f82912deb98ee4c37966edea77
#
_entry.id   0a82b0f82912deb98ee4c37966edea77
#
_cell.length_a   1.000
_cell.length_b   1.000
_cell.length_c   1.000
_cell.angle_alpha   90.00
_cell.angle_beta   90.00
_cell.angle_gamma   90.00
#
_symmetry.space_group_name_H-M   'P 1'
#
loop_
_entity.id
_entity.type
_entity.pdbx_description
1 polymer ?
#
loop_
_entity_poly.entity_id
_entity_poly.type
_entity_poly.pdbx_seq_one_letter_code
_entity_poly.pdbx_strand_id
1 'polypeptide(L)'
;MFADLIPQHPGFRIALSISGTFLEQAQSYDPEVINALRNLLDVGKKNHQVEFLDETYYHSLTCLFADPHKQEFRDQVALHRESMRRLFGVYPLSFRDTELIFNASTADIVADMGYLAILCEPRQHLRTDHETGAMAPNRIFHAGGSKLIVIPRNRSLSNDIAFRFSDHPLTPEDYAASIARADGEVVLLGYDLEHIGGHIHEDKGIFEFWRGLPAALEQHPEIRVETPCQAAAHYKDAHCPTLAPRSASASSWLDAVRMTFGWLESSTQYDLFKNLEGMEGVARRAGGDLLTRWRTLTASDHIYFLNDRVDAEQILRRYDNPYENSTIRATEILTRKICVLEGSITRFEILKKADKTPILLITPETGRLPSDMGLLAKYISGKSGGQGDVVSALCEGLLDRGIEVHLATLNLKKRFQLESHMTEHQWRELRYKIDPENIHLISSAIFADNLSAYSGDVLSTAAEFQRQIVNNVIKTVRAKHGGRIIIHSHDWMAGGAITAYAKSADVPVLHTVHNVFTENLPLELMSGINLNRISDHLYYSESYGKTCIDCQATAIKSATLVNL
;
A
#
# COMPACT_ATOMS: atom_id res chain seq x y z
N MET A 1 9.65 -18.00 30.50
CA MET A 1 8.70 -17.91 31.64
C MET A 1 7.41 -18.70 31.39
N PHE A 2 6.50 -18.33 30.50
CA PHE A 2 5.23 -19.09 30.32
C PHE A 2 5.47 -20.55 29.93
N ALA A 3 6.44 -20.84 29.06
CA ALA A 3 6.78 -22.21 28.69
C ALA A 3 7.26 -23.07 29.89
N ASP A 4 7.74 -22.45 30.94
CA ASP A 4 8.15 -23.15 32.18
C ASP A 4 6.95 -23.31 33.14
N LEU A 5 6.03 -22.34 33.16
CA LEU A 5 4.84 -22.36 34.06
C LEU A 5 3.76 -23.34 33.59
N ILE A 6 3.52 -23.39 32.27
CA ILE A 6 2.46 -24.20 31.65
C ILE A 6 2.52 -25.69 32.09
N PRO A 7 3.67 -26.38 32.02
CA PRO A 7 3.74 -27.77 32.47
C PRO A 7 3.57 -27.99 33.97
N GLN A 8 3.92 -26.98 34.78
CA GLN A 8 3.84 -27.05 36.25
C GLN A 8 2.41 -26.84 36.76
N HIS A 9 1.58 -26.13 35.99
CA HIS A 9 0.22 -25.77 36.35
C HIS A 9 -0.77 -26.27 35.30
N PRO A 10 -1.20 -27.54 35.33
CA PRO A 10 -2.10 -28.12 34.30
C PRO A 10 -3.44 -27.42 34.16
N GLY A 11 -3.89 -26.69 35.17
CA GLY A 11 -5.09 -25.86 35.16
C GLY A 11 -4.92 -24.48 34.54
N PHE A 12 -3.69 -23.99 34.41
CA PHE A 12 -3.40 -22.65 33.86
C PHE A 12 -3.43 -22.63 32.33
N ARG A 13 -4.02 -21.61 31.75
CA ARG A 13 -4.17 -21.44 30.30
C ARG A 13 -3.96 -20.00 29.87
N ILE A 14 -3.45 -19.83 28.65
CA ILE A 14 -3.24 -18.51 28.02
C ILE A 14 -3.69 -18.55 26.55
N ALA A 15 -4.09 -17.38 26.07
CA ALA A 15 -4.33 -17.16 24.65
C ALA A 15 -3.48 -15.98 24.15
N LEU A 16 -2.94 -16.07 22.96
CA LEU A 16 -2.09 -15.04 22.35
C LEU A 16 -2.67 -14.61 21.00
N SER A 17 -2.86 -13.32 20.80
CA SER A 17 -3.09 -12.68 19.51
C SER A 17 -1.76 -12.12 19.02
N ILE A 18 -1.35 -12.48 17.80
CA ILE A 18 -0.02 -12.16 17.27
C ILE A 18 -0.19 -11.78 15.81
N SER A 19 0.00 -10.50 15.46
CA SER A 19 -0.20 -10.03 14.10
C SER A 19 0.76 -10.65 13.09
N GLY A 20 0.33 -10.74 11.84
CA GLY A 20 1.18 -11.25 10.75
C GLY A 20 2.41 -10.40 10.53
N THR A 21 2.30 -9.07 10.70
CA THR A 21 3.43 -8.13 10.61
C THR A 21 4.48 -8.39 11.69
N PHE A 22 4.05 -8.67 12.92
CA PHE A 22 4.98 -9.06 13.99
C PHE A 22 5.68 -10.37 13.64
N LEU A 23 4.96 -11.35 13.12
CA LEU A 23 5.55 -12.63 12.71
C LEU A 23 6.57 -12.47 11.58
N GLU A 24 6.35 -11.59 10.61
CA GLU A 24 7.34 -11.26 9.57
C GLU A 24 8.59 -10.62 10.16
N GLN A 25 8.42 -9.68 11.07
CA GLN A 25 9.53 -9.01 11.75
C GLN A 25 10.33 -10.02 12.60
N ALA A 26 9.64 -10.83 13.38
CA ALA A 26 10.29 -11.86 14.19
C ALA A 26 11.09 -12.86 13.33
N GLN A 27 10.52 -13.34 12.20
CA GLN A 27 11.24 -14.21 11.28
C GLN A 27 12.48 -13.56 10.68
N SER A 28 12.45 -12.24 10.46
CA SER A 28 13.51 -11.49 9.78
C SER A 28 14.62 -11.05 10.73
N TYR A 29 14.27 -10.63 11.95
CA TYR A 29 15.18 -9.96 12.87
C TYR A 29 15.55 -10.83 14.08
N ASP A 30 14.64 -11.66 14.58
CA ASP A 30 14.85 -12.54 15.71
C ASP A 30 14.05 -13.85 15.59
N PRO A 31 14.52 -14.82 14.79
CA PRO A 31 13.85 -16.11 14.62
C PRO A 31 13.65 -16.91 15.90
N GLU A 32 14.41 -16.62 16.96
CA GLU A 32 14.25 -17.29 18.25
C GLU A 32 12.91 -17.02 18.90
N VAL A 33 12.27 -15.88 18.61
CA VAL A 33 10.89 -15.59 19.02
C VAL A 33 9.92 -16.63 18.44
N ILE A 34 10.08 -16.98 17.17
CA ILE A 34 9.24 -18.02 16.52
C ILE A 34 9.46 -19.38 17.19
N ASN A 35 10.70 -19.71 17.51
CA ASN A 35 11.03 -20.95 18.21
C ASN A 35 10.45 -20.97 19.63
N ALA A 36 10.51 -19.85 20.35
CA ALA A 36 9.90 -19.71 21.67
C ALA A 36 8.37 -19.89 21.64
N LEU A 37 7.69 -19.35 20.62
CA LEU A 37 6.24 -19.53 20.43
C LEU A 37 5.90 -20.99 20.09
N ARG A 38 6.69 -21.68 19.27
CA ARG A 38 6.53 -23.12 18.99
C ARG A 38 6.70 -23.95 20.26
N ASN A 39 7.76 -23.68 21.02
CA ASN A 39 8.00 -24.35 22.30
C ASN A 39 6.81 -24.14 23.26
N LEU A 40 6.27 -22.92 23.35
CA LEU A 40 5.11 -22.63 24.19
C LEU A 40 3.88 -23.46 23.79
N LEU A 41 3.61 -23.60 22.51
CA LEU A 41 2.52 -24.46 22.01
C LEU A 41 2.77 -25.93 22.34
N ASP A 42 4.00 -26.41 22.14
CA ASP A 42 4.36 -27.82 22.35
C ASP A 42 4.22 -28.23 23.82
N VAL A 43 4.70 -27.40 24.76
CA VAL A 43 4.56 -27.67 26.19
C VAL A 43 3.10 -27.62 26.67
N GLY A 44 2.27 -26.76 26.05
CA GLY A 44 0.85 -26.63 26.38
C GLY A 44 -0.06 -27.68 25.71
N LYS A 45 0.46 -28.46 24.74
CA LYS A 45 -0.35 -29.33 23.88
C LYS A 45 -1.11 -30.41 24.63
N LYS A 46 -0.48 -31.01 25.65
CA LYS A 46 -1.06 -32.14 26.39
C LYS A 46 -2.39 -31.80 27.05
N ASN A 47 -2.52 -30.59 27.58
CA ASN A 47 -3.70 -30.14 28.34
C ASN A 47 -4.47 -29.01 27.64
N HIS A 48 -4.16 -28.73 26.36
CA HIS A 48 -4.75 -27.65 25.60
C HIS A 48 -4.69 -26.30 26.30
N GLN A 49 -3.47 -25.94 26.80
CA GLN A 49 -3.26 -24.79 27.67
C GLN A 49 -2.93 -23.49 26.92
N VAL A 50 -2.60 -23.59 25.64
CA VAL A 50 -2.20 -22.45 24.81
C VAL A 50 -3.07 -22.39 23.57
N GLU A 51 -3.69 -21.24 23.33
CA GLU A 51 -4.44 -20.93 22.12
C GLU A 51 -3.81 -19.74 21.41
N PHE A 52 -3.64 -19.84 20.10
CA PHE A 52 -3.37 -18.67 19.25
C PHE A 52 -4.67 -18.20 18.62
N LEU A 53 -4.91 -16.90 18.73
CA LEU A 53 -6.09 -16.24 18.18
C LEU A 53 -5.83 -15.81 16.72
N ASP A 54 -6.89 -15.70 15.95
CA ASP A 54 -6.83 -15.07 14.63
C ASP A 54 -7.16 -13.58 14.72
N GLU A 55 -6.59 -12.81 13.81
CA GLU A 55 -6.81 -11.38 13.64
C GLU A 55 -6.57 -10.96 12.19
N THR A 56 -6.62 -9.67 11.86
CA THR A 56 -6.17 -9.18 10.55
C THR A 56 -4.65 -9.23 10.45
N TYR A 57 -4.12 -9.73 9.33
CA TYR A 57 -2.69 -9.97 9.14
C TYR A 57 -1.82 -8.73 9.41
N TYR A 58 -2.27 -7.56 8.93
CA TYR A 58 -1.56 -6.29 9.06
C TYR A 58 -1.96 -5.48 10.29
N HIS A 59 -2.65 -6.08 11.25
CA HIS A 59 -3.23 -5.36 12.40
C HIS A 59 -4.01 -4.13 11.97
N SER A 60 -4.94 -4.32 11.03
CA SER A 60 -5.53 -3.26 10.23
C SER A 60 -6.93 -2.85 10.67
N LEU A 61 -7.32 -1.62 10.30
CA LEU A 61 -8.67 -1.10 10.53
C LEU A 61 -9.67 -1.49 9.43
N THR A 62 -9.40 -2.52 8.63
CA THR A 62 -10.25 -2.92 7.48
C THR A 62 -11.63 -3.43 7.89
N CYS A 63 -11.83 -3.83 9.14
CA CYS A 63 -13.16 -4.11 9.69
C CYS A 63 -14.10 -2.89 9.64
N LEU A 64 -13.55 -1.68 9.58
CA LEU A 64 -14.30 -0.41 9.52
C LEU A 64 -14.60 0.05 8.09
N PHE A 65 -14.05 -0.57 7.06
CA PHE A 65 -14.32 -0.24 5.66
C PHE A 65 -15.82 -0.39 5.35
N ALA A 66 -16.33 0.46 4.46
CA ALA A 66 -17.76 0.51 4.15
C ALA A 66 -18.25 -0.68 3.30
N ASP A 67 -17.34 -1.47 2.71
CA ASP A 67 -17.71 -2.68 1.96
C ASP A 67 -18.57 -3.61 2.82
N PRO A 68 -19.85 -3.89 2.45
CA PRO A 68 -20.74 -4.73 3.22
C PRO A 68 -20.27 -6.19 3.31
N HIS A 69 -19.46 -6.65 2.37
CA HIS A 69 -18.89 -8.00 2.35
C HIS A 69 -17.56 -8.09 3.10
N LYS A 70 -16.96 -6.94 3.46
CA LYS A 70 -15.67 -6.85 4.15
C LYS A 70 -14.60 -7.71 3.47
N GLN A 71 -14.49 -7.61 2.14
CA GLN A 71 -13.64 -8.53 1.39
C GLN A 71 -12.16 -8.41 1.79
N GLU A 72 -11.66 -7.19 1.96
CA GLU A 72 -10.27 -7.01 2.39
C GLU A 72 -10.02 -7.51 3.82
N PHE A 73 -10.95 -7.29 4.72
CA PHE A 73 -10.89 -7.85 6.07
C PHE A 73 -10.79 -9.39 6.02
N ARG A 74 -11.68 -10.04 5.25
CA ARG A 74 -11.66 -11.51 5.06
C ARG A 74 -10.33 -12.01 4.47
N ASP A 75 -9.80 -11.29 3.50
CA ASP A 75 -8.53 -11.66 2.85
C ASP A 75 -7.35 -11.55 3.82
N GLN A 76 -7.30 -10.49 4.65
CA GLN A 76 -6.25 -10.34 5.65
C GLN A 76 -6.35 -11.40 6.75
N VAL A 77 -7.57 -11.74 7.19
CA VAL A 77 -7.77 -12.85 8.13
C VAL A 77 -7.33 -14.19 7.52
N ALA A 78 -7.64 -14.42 6.24
CA ALA A 78 -7.18 -15.63 5.54
C ALA A 78 -5.65 -15.71 5.44
N LEU A 79 -4.97 -14.58 5.18
CA LEU A 79 -3.50 -14.48 5.19
C LEU A 79 -2.93 -14.81 6.58
N HIS A 80 -3.56 -14.29 7.63
CA HIS A 80 -3.13 -14.56 9.00
C HIS A 80 -3.28 -16.04 9.35
N ARG A 81 -4.44 -16.62 9.08
CA ARG A 81 -4.73 -18.05 9.29
C ARG A 81 -3.72 -18.95 8.55
N GLU A 82 -3.37 -18.61 7.32
CA GLU A 82 -2.37 -19.36 6.57
C GLU A 82 -0.97 -19.22 7.20
N SER A 83 -0.62 -18.06 7.74
CA SER A 83 0.61 -17.86 8.47
C SER A 83 0.67 -18.71 9.75
N MET A 84 -0.42 -18.76 10.51
CA MET A 84 -0.55 -19.59 11.70
C MET A 84 -0.40 -21.07 11.37
N ARG A 85 -1.05 -21.52 10.28
CA ARG A 85 -0.90 -22.91 9.79
C ARG A 85 0.56 -23.20 9.40
N ARG A 86 1.17 -22.32 8.63
CA ARG A 86 2.54 -22.50 8.10
C ARG A 86 3.59 -22.49 9.20
N LEU A 87 3.50 -21.57 10.17
CA LEU A 87 4.52 -21.37 11.18
C LEU A 87 4.36 -22.29 12.38
N PHE A 88 3.13 -22.60 12.74
CA PHE A 88 2.81 -23.27 14.01
C PHE A 88 1.95 -24.54 13.84
N GLY A 89 1.42 -24.81 12.64
CA GLY A 89 0.55 -25.96 12.38
C GLY A 89 -0.82 -25.86 13.06
N VAL A 90 -1.27 -24.64 13.44
CA VAL A 90 -2.54 -24.41 14.13
C VAL A 90 -3.57 -23.75 13.22
N TYR A 91 -4.84 -24.00 13.52
CA TYR A 91 -5.99 -23.34 12.93
C TYR A 91 -6.73 -22.63 14.07
N PRO A 92 -6.61 -21.30 14.21
CA PRO A 92 -7.27 -20.57 15.27
C PRO A 92 -8.81 -20.72 15.21
N LEU A 93 -9.42 -20.87 16.37
CA LEU A 93 -10.88 -21.01 16.51
C LEU A 93 -11.52 -19.78 17.16
N SER A 94 -10.74 -18.91 17.76
CA SER A 94 -11.19 -17.67 18.36
C SER A 94 -10.58 -16.48 17.63
N PHE A 95 -11.31 -15.39 17.61
CA PHE A 95 -10.96 -14.18 16.88
C PHE A 95 -10.83 -12.98 17.85
N ARG A 96 -9.78 -12.21 17.69
CA ARG A 96 -9.61 -10.90 18.29
C ARG A 96 -9.40 -9.89 17.18
N ASP A 97 -10.36 -9.00 16.95
CA ASP A 97 -10.13 -7.94 15.98
C ASP A 97 -9.09 -6.94 16.49
N THR A 98 -8.40 -6.30 15.56
CA THR A 98 -7.45 -5.22 15.81
C THR A 98 -8.03 -4.27 16.84
N GLU A 99 -7.25 -3.97 17.91
CA GLU A 99 -7.64 -3.02 18.98
C GLU A 99 -8.95 -3.37 19.70
N LEU A 100 -9.31 -4.65 19.74
CA LEU A 100 -10.60 -5.12 20.23
C LEU A 100 -11.79 -4.35 19.62
N ILE A 101 -11.62 -3.92 18.35
CA ILE A 101 -12.71 -3.29 17.63
C ILE A 101 -13.83 -4.30 17.43
N PHE A 102 -15.05 -3.88 17.74
CA PHE A 102 -16.22 -4.72 17.65
C PHE A 102 -17.42 -3.93 17.16
N ASN A 103 -18.13 -4.51 16.22
CA ASN A 103 -19.48 -4.11 15.83
C ASN A 103 -20.27 -5.35 15.36
N ALA A 104 -21.58 -5.23 15.29
CA ALA A 104 -22.44 -6.35 14.93
C ALA A 104 -22.13 -6.92 13.54
N SER A 105 -21.84 -6.07 12.54
CA SER A 105 -21.55 -6.54 11.17
C SER A 105 -20.22 -7.30 11.07
N THR A 106 -19.21 -6.89 11.83
CA THR A 106 -17.94 -7.64 11.93
C THR A 106 -18.17 -8.99 12.61
N ALA A 107 -18.98 -9.02 13.67
CA ALA A 107 -19.30 -10.27 14.37
C ALA A 107 -20.03 -11.27 13.44
N ASP A 108 -20.97 -10.81 12.63
CA ASP A 108 -21.68 -11.67 11.65
C ASP A 108 -20.67 -12.26 10.63
N ILE A 109 -19.72 -11.45 10.16
CA ILE A 109 -18.69 -11.92 9.22
C ILE A 109 -17.74 -12.93 9.87
N VAL A 110 -17.33 -12.69 11.11
CA VAL A 110 -16.49 -13.61 11.88
C VAL A 110 -17.21 -14.93 12.10
N ALA A 111 -18.52 -14.88 12.39
CA ALA A 111 -19.37 -16.07 12.49
C ALA A 111 -19.41 -16.86 11.17
N ASP A 112 -19.61 -16.19 10.04
CA ASP A 112 -19.60 -16.80 8.70
C ASP A 112 -18.24 -17.44 8.34
N MET A 113 -17.15 -16.92 8.90
CA MET A 113 -15.80 -17.47 8.72
C MET A 113 -15.53 -18.70 9.60
N GLY A 114 -16.50 -19.07 10.46
CA GLY A 114 -16.49 -20.32 11.24
C GLY A 114 -15.76 -20.24 12.58
N TYR A 115 -15.54 -19.06 13.13
CA TYR A 115 -14.99 -18.92 14.48
C TYR A 115 -16.01 -19.26 15.55
N LEU A 116 -15.54 -19.72 16.72
CA LEU A 116 -16.37 -20.06 17.87
C LEU A 116 -16.52 -18.88 18.84
N ALA A 117 -15.50 -18.07 18.96
CA ALA A 117 -15.47 -16.92 19.85
C ALA A 117 -14.94 -15.65 19.16
N ILE A 118 -15.44 -14.50 19.58
CA ILE A 118 -14.87 -13.19 19.31
C ILE A 118 -14.70 -12.43 20.63
N LEU A 119 -13.53 -11.81 20.79
CA LEU A 119 -13.22 -10.98 21.95
C LEU A 119 -13.58 -9.52 21.66
N CYS A 120 -14.07 -8.79 22.65
CA CYS A 120 -14.43 -7.39 22.48
C CYS A 120 -14.25 -6.57 23.76
N GLU A 121 -14.25 -5.24 23.63
CA GLU A 121 -14.37 -4.31 24.75
C GLU A 121 -15.85 -4.02 25.02
N PRO A 122 -16.36 -4.20 26.23
CA PRO A 122 -17.77 -3.94 26.55
C PRO A 122 -18.08 -2.45 26.50
N ARG A 123 -19.25 -2.09 25.95
CA ARG A 123 -19.72 -0.72 25.85
C ARG A 123 -21.20 -0.59 26.13
N GLN A 124 -21.60 0.54 26.75
CA GLN A 124 -22.98 0.82 27.11
C GLN A 124 -23.94 0.93 25.92
N HIS A 125 -23.43 1.25 24.71
CA HIS A 125 -24.26 1.33 23.50
C HIS A 125 -24.44 -0.02 22.80
N LEU A 126 -23.64 -1.02 23.15
CA LEU A 126 -23.88 -2.39 22.70
C LEU A 126 -25.02 -2.97 23.56
N ARG A 127 -26.17 -3.11 22.94
CA ARG A 127 -27.40 -3.54 23.64
C ARG A 127 -27.69 -5.00 23.35
N THR A 128 -28.31 -5.62 24.35
CA THR A 128 -28.90 -6.94 24.21
C THR A 128 -30.35 -6.83 23.73
N ASP A 129 -30.91 -7.93 23.27
CA ASP A 129 -32.33 -8.08 22.89
C ASP A 129 -33.31 -7.91 24.07
N HIS A 130 -32.82 -7.94 25.30
CA HIS A 130 -33.58 -7.64 26.49
C HIS A 130 -33.57 -6.16 26.82
N GLU A 131 -34.73 -5.57 27.07
CA GLU A 131 -35.00 -4.11 27.22
C GLU A 131 -34.12 -3.34 28.23
N THR A 132 -33.37 -4.01 29.08
CA THR A 132 -32.62 -3.40 30.18
C THR A 132 -31.11 -3.48 30.10
N GLY A 133 -30.55 -4.10 29.04
CA GLY A 133 -29.17 -4.55 29.13
C GLY A 133 -28.16 -3.84 28.22
N ALA A 134 -27.37 -2.94 28.80
CA ALA A 134 -26.03 -2.67 28.23
C ALA A 134 -25.19 -3.95 28.35
N MET A 135 -24.26 -4.16 27.37
CA MET A 135 -23.28 -5.23 27.47
C MET A 135 -22.48 -5.06 28.76
N ALA A 136 -22.60 -6.02 29.66
CA ALA A 136 -21.85 -6.02 30.92
C ALA A 136 -20.55 -6.82 30.73
N PRO A 137 -19.44 -6.43 31.39
CA PRO A 137 -18.29 -7.29 31.52
C PRO A 137 -18.68 -8.58 32.27
N ASN A 138 -17.88 -9.62 32.12
CA ASN A 138 -18.03 -10.93 32.76
C ASN A 138 -19.30 -11.72 32.37
N ARG A 139 -19.96 -11.34 31.29
CA ARG A 139 -21.09 -12.07 30.73
C ARG A 139 -20.80 -12.48 29.29
N ILE A 140 -21.36 -13.60 28.87
CA ILE A 140 -21.26 -14.11 27.51
C ILE A 140 -22.52 -13.75 26.72
N PHE A 141 -22.33 -13.48 25.43
CA PHE A 141 -23.40 -13.14 24.50
C PHE A 141 -23.29 -13.97 23.23
N HIS A 142 -24.41 -14.18 22.55
CA HIS A 142 -24.41 -14.61 21.16
C HIS A 142 -24.36 -13.39 20.21
N ALA A 143 -23.62 -13.51 19.11
CA ALA A 143 -23.63 -12.50 18.07
C ALA A 143 -24.82 -12.75 17.12
N GLY A 144 -25.76 -11.79 17.07
CA GLY A 144 -26.89 -11.84 16.15
C GLY A 144 -27.63 -13.18 16.16
N GLY A 145 -27.98 -13.69 14.97
CA GLY A 145 -28.59 -15.01 14.79
C GLY A 145 -27.60 -16.18 14.73
N SER A 146 -26.33 -15.96 15.05
CA SER A 146 -25.26 -16.97 14.95
C SER A 146 -24.97 -17.68 16.26
N LYS A 147 -24.17 -18.75 16.20
CA LYS A 147 -23.63 -19.43 17.39
C LYS A 147 -22.29 -18.86 17.87
N LEU A 148 -21.82 -17.78 17.27
CA LEU A 148 -20.59 -17.12 17.69
C LEU A 148 -20.75 -16.56 19.10
N ILE A 149 -19.85 -16.96 19.98
CA ILE A 149 -19.80 -16.46 21.37
C ILE A 149 -18.99 -15.16 21.40
N VAL A 150 -19.58 -14.12 21.98
CA VAL A 150 -18.93 -12.83 22.22
C VAL A 150 -18.51 -12.78 23.68
N ILE A 151 -17.21 -12.57 23.92
CA ILE A 151 -16.60 -12.55 25.25
C ILE A 151 -16.08 -11.13 25.54
N PRO A 152 -16.79 -10.34 26.35
CA PRO A 152 -16.35 -8.99 26.73
C PRO A 152 -15.19 -9.01 27.73
N ARG A 153 -14.23 -8.11 27.52
CA ARG A 153 -13.08 -7.93 28.39
C ARG A 153 -13.48 -7.34 29.75
N ASN A 154 -12.96 -7.87 30.85
CA ASN A 154 -13.01 -7.19 32.13
C ASN A 154 -11.94 -6.10 32.16
N ARG A 155 -12.37 -4.89 31.87
CA ARG A 155 -11.49 -3.73 31.77
C ARG A 155 -10.79 -3.39 33.08
N SER A 156 -11.51 -3.45 34.21
CA SER A 156 -10.94 -3.06 35.51
C SER A 156 -9.78 -3.97 35.88
N LEU A 157 -10.01 -5.27 35.94
CA LEU A 157 -8.98 -6.25 36.27
C LEU A 157 -7.84 -6.28 35.25
N SER A 158 -8.12 -6.15 33.96
CA SER A 158 -7.08 -6.07 32.95
C SER A 158 -6.19 -4.83 33.10
N ASN A 159 -6.80 -3.67 33.42
CA ASN A 159 -6.07 -2.42 33.62
C ASN A 159 -5.31 -2.36 34.95
N ASP A 160 -5.68 -3.17 35.94
CA ASP A 160 -4.86 -3.34 37.16
C ASP A 160 -3.46 -3.83 36.81
N ILE A 161 -3.34 -4.73 35.85
CA ILE A 161 -2.05 -5.21 35.37
C ILE A 161 -1.44 -4.23 34.36
N ALA A 162 -2.19 -3.83 33.32
CA ALA A 162 -1.62 -3.06 32.23
C ALA A 162 -1.16 -1.64 32.61
N PHE A 163 -1.95 -0.93 33.44
CA PHE A 163 -1.74 0.49 33.67
C PHE A 163 -1.51 0.89 35.13
N ARG A 164 -1.94 0.07 36.08
CA ARG A 164 -1.85 0.42 37.50
C ARG A 164 -0.79 -0.35 38.25
N PHE A 165 -0.29 -1.45 37.74
CA PHE A 165 0.65 -2.34 38.44
C PHE A 165 1.95 -1.62 38.86
N SER A 166 2.49 -0.74 38.02
CA SER A 166 3.71 0.02 38.35
C SER A 166 3.57 0.91 39.58
N ASP A 167 2.39 1.50 39.79
CA ASP A 167 2.11 2.43 40.86
C ASP A 167 1.46 1.72 42.08
N HIS A 168 0.75 0.64 41.81
CA HIS A 168 0.02 -0.16 42.78
C HIS A 168 0.26 -1.66 42.54
N PRO A 169 1.45 -2.18 42.86
CA PRO A 169 1.76 -3.59 42.69
C PRO A 169 0.78 -4.47 43.47
N LEU A 170 0.26 -5.49 42.79
CA LEU A 170 -0.66 -6.47 43.36
C LEU A 170 0.07 -7.76 43.67
N THR A 171 -0.32 -8.46 44.71
CA THR A 171 0.10 -9.85 44.92
C THR A 171 -0.73 -10.77 44.03
N PRO A 172 -0.15 -11.94 43.60
CA PRO A 172 -0.92 -12.94 42.87
C PRO A 172 -2.17 -13.38 43.61
N GLU A 173 -2.12 -13.51 44.96
CA GLU A 173 -3.20 -13.93 45.84
C GLU A 173 -4.35 -12.90 45.86
N ASP A 174 -4.02 -11.62 46.03
CA ASP A 174 -5.03 -10.53 46.03
C ASP A 174 -5.71 -10.41 44.68
N TYR A 175 -4.96 -10.62 43.62
CA TYR A 175 -5.51 -10.58 42.25
C TYR A 175 -6.41 -11.77 41.97
N ALA A 176 -5.98 -13.01 42.33
CA ALA A 176 -6.82 -14.20 42.24
C ALA A 176 -8.13 -14.06 43.05
N ALA A 177 -8.03 -13.55 44.27
CA ALA A 177 -9.21 -13.26 45.10
C ALA A 177 -10.13 -12.19 44.48
N SER A 178 -9.59 -11.22 43.74
CA SER A 178 -10.37 -10.22 43.03
C SER A 178 -11.08 -10.81 41.80
N ILE A 179 -10.46 -11.75 41.10
CA ILE A 179 -11.09 -12.53 40.03
C ILE A 179 -12.22 -13.39 40.59
N ALA A 180 -11.98 -14.10 41.72
CA ALA A 180 -12.99 -14.95 42.38
C ALA A 180 -14.23 -14.18 42.83
N ARG A 181 -14.06 -12.92 43.23
CA ARG A 181 -15.17 -12.03 43.65
C ARG A 181 -15.87 -11.34 42.48
N ALA A 182 -15.36 -11.43 41.28
CA ALA A 182 -15.96 -10.78 40.11
C ALA A 182 -17.34 -11.40 39.82
N ASP A 183 -18.35 -10.57 39.70
CA ASP A 183 -19.72 -11.00 39.37
C ASP A 183 -19.80 -11.40 37.88
N GLY A 184 -20.51 -12.49 37.57
CA GLY A 184 -20.75 -12.97 36.21
C GLY A 184 -20.24 -14.39 35.95
N GLU A 185 -20.30 -14.83 34.67
CA GLU A 185 -19.97 -16.19 34.28
C GLU A 185 -18.51 -16.36 33.79
N VAL A 186 -17.96 -15.32 33.12
CA VAL A 186 -16.64 -15.37 32.50
C VAL A 186 -15.90 -14.06 32.65
N VAL A 187 -14.72 -14.10 33.21
CA VAL A 187 -13.82 -12.95 33.33
C VAL A 187 -12.76 -13.07 32.23
N LEU A 188 -12.86 -12.26 31.18
CA LEU A 188 -11.81 -12.13 30.17
C LEU A 188 -10.79 -11.08 30.61
N LEU A 189 -9.54 -11.52 30.81
CA LEU A 189 -8.40 -10.65 31.03
C LEU A 189 -7.65 -10.50 29.70
N GLY A 190 -7.41 -9.26 29.28
CA GLY A 190 -6.74 -8.99 28.00
C GLY A 190 -5.97 -7.67 28.04
N TYR A 191 -4.70 -7.71 27.66
CA TYR A 191 -3.79 -6.56 27.53
C TYR A 191 -2.59 -6.96 26.67
N ASP A 192 -1.82 -5.96 26.25
CA ASP A 192 -0.65 -6.21 25.41
C ASP A 192 0.48 -6.85 26.19
N LEU A 193 1.16 -7.79 25.57
CA LEU A 193 2.28 -8.52 26.18
C LEU A 193 3.46 -7.59 26.52
N GLU A 194 3.56 -6.43 25.87
CA GLU A 194 4.53 -5.37 26.14
C GLU A 194 4.50 -4.88 27.60
N HIS A 195 3.36 -5.02 28.26
CA HIS A 195 3.26 -4.68 29.68
C HIS A 195 4.10 -5.59 30.57
N ILE A 196 4.51 -6.78 30.10
CA ILE A 196 5.33 -7.73 30.86
C ILE A 196 6.79 -7.59 30.46
N GLY A 197 7.53 -6.74 31.15
CA GLY A 197 8.96 -6.51 30.93
C GLY A 197 9.32 -5.34 30.01
N GLY A 198 8.37 -4.86 29.19
CA GLY A 198 8.51 -3.65 28.37
C GLY A 198 8.08 -2.39 29.12
N HIS A 199 6.78 -2.14 29.23
CA HIS A 199 6.26 -0.98 29.95
C HIS A 199 6.39 -1.10 31.47
N ILE A 200 6.24 -2.32 32.01
CA ILE A 200 6.44 -2.64 33.42
C ILE A 200 7.73 -3.44 33.54
N HIS A 201 8.80 -2.78 33.96
CA HIS A 201 10.12 -3.41 34.08
C HIS A 201 10.20 -4.43 35.22
N GLU A 202 11.20 -5.30 35.16
CA GLU A 202 11.43 -6.40 36.11
C GLU A 202 11.49 -5.90 37.56
N ASP A 203 12.13 -4.75 37.81
CA ASP A 203 12.26 -4.14 39.15
C ASP A 203 10.93 -3.79 39.83
N LYS A 204 9.82 -3.80 39.06
CA LYS A 204 8.44 -3.61 39.58
C LYS A 204 7.79 -4.92 40.02
N GLY A 205 8.49 -6.06 39.90
CA GLY A 205 7.98 -7.37 40.35
C GLY A 205 6.95 -8.01 39.41
N ILE A 206 6.83 -7.56 38.16
CA ILE A 206 5.83 -8.10 37.21
C ILE A 206 6.10 -9.58 36.87
N PHE A 207 7.35 -10.00 36.78
CA PHE A 207 7.68 -11.39 36.49
C PHE A 207 7.38 -12.30 37.68
N GLU A 208 7.65 -11.85 38.92
CA GLU A 208 7.31 -12.57 40.16
C GLU A 208 5.81 -12.74 40.28
N PHE A 209 5.04 -11.68 39.99
CA PHE A 209 3.59 -11.72 39.93
C PHE A 209 3.11 -12.83 38.98
N TRP A 210 3.62 -12.86 37.74
CA TRP A 210 3.22 -13.86 36.75
C TRP A 210 3.65 -15.29 37.12
N ARG A 211 4.79 -15.45 37.79
CA ARG A 211 5.24 -16.76 38.28
C ARG A 211 4.33 -17.28 39.42
N GLY A 212 3.82 -16.41 40.27
CA GLY A 212 2.96 -16.78 41.38
C GLY A 212 1.47 -16.94 41.03
N LEU A 213 0.99 -16.26 39.98
CA LEU A 213 -0.43 -16.21 39.63
C LEU A 213 -1.08 -17.57 39.38
N PRO A 214 -0.47 -18.55 38.65
CA PRO A 214 -1.09 -19.86 38.46
C PRO A 214 -1.38 -20.58 39.78
N ALA A 215 -0.42 -20.59 40.70
CA ALA A 215 -0.58 -21.21 42.02
C ALA A 215 -1.65 -20.52 42.90
N ALA A 216 -1.73 -19.18 42.80
CA ALA A 216 -2.78 -18.42 43.50
C ALA A 216 -4.17 -18.73 42.92
N LEU A 217 -4.34 -18.84 41.61
CA LEU A 217 -5.59 -19.23 40.98
C LEU A 217 -6.04 -20.65 41.37
N GLU A 218 -5.11 -21.60 41.52
CA GLU A 218 -5.40 -22.98 41.94
C GLU A 218 -5.95 -23.08 43.38
N GLN A 219 -5.76 -22.04 44.22
CA GLN A 219 -6.35 -21.98 45.56
C GLN A 219 -7.84 -21.63 45.53
N HIS A 220 -8.38 -21.26 44.39
CA HIS A 220 -9.78 -20.87 44.18
C HIS A 220 -10.48 -21.95 43.32
N PRO A 221 -11.06 -23.00 43.92
CA PRO A 221 -11.68 -24.09 43.19
C PRO A 221 -12.92 -23.65 42.37
N GLU A 222 -13.49 -22.50 42.64
CA GLU A 222 -14.54 -21.88 41.86
C GLU A 222 -14.02 -21.27 40.52
N ILE A 223 -12.72 -21.02 40.39
CA ILE A 223 -12.11 -20.48 39.17
C ILE A 223 -11.68 -21.63 38.28
N ARG A 224 -12.15 -21.59 37.05
CA ARG A 224 -11.67 -22.46 35.98
C ARG A 224 -11.05 -21.59 34.89
N VAL A 225 -9.75 -21.75 34.69
CA VAL A 225 -9.04 -21.02 33.63
C VAL A 225 -9.23 -21.74 32.29
N GLU A 226 -9.76 -21.04 31.31
CA GLU A 226 -10.03 -21.56 29.95
C GLU A 226 -9.44 -20.64 28.88
N THR A 227 -9.16 -21.22 27.72
CA THR A 227 -8.91 -20.42 26.52
C THR A 227 -10.23 -19.95 25.92
N PRO A 228 -10.25 -18.90 25.08
CA PRO A 228 -11.49 -18.42 24.47
C PRO A 228 -12.28 -19.48 23.71
N CYS A 229 -11.64 -20.38 22.97
CA CYS A 229 -12.35 -21.46 22.27
C CYS A 229 -12.93 -22.50 23.24
N GLN A 230 -12.28 -22.76 24.37
CA GLN A 230 -12.78 -23.67 25.40
C GLN A 230 -14.01 -23.06 26.09
N ALA A 231 -13.93 -21.78 26.46
CA ALA A 231 -15.08 -21.05 27.01
C ALA A 231 -16.25 -21.05 26.02
N ALA A 232 -16.00 -20.74 24.74
CA ALA A 232 -17.03 -20.78 23.70
C ALA A 232 -17.65 -22.18 23.56
N ALA A 233 -16.86 -23.24 23.57
CA ALA A 233 -17.37 -24.61 23.51
C ALA A 233 -18.22 -24.98 24.74
N HIS A 234 -17.85 -24.46 25.92
CA HIS A 234 -18.59 -24.65 27.16
C HIS A 234 -19.98 -24.00 27.11
N TYR A 235 -20.08 -22.81 26.53
CA TYR A 235 -21.32 -22.00 26.52
C TYR A 235 -22.10 -22.06 25.20
N LYS A 236 -21.65 -22.82 24.18
CA LYS A 236 -22.26 -22.84 22.83
C LYS A 236 -23.77 -23.17 22.80
N ASP A 237 -24.21 -24.00 23.75
CA ASP A 237 -25.61 -24.44 23.88
C ASP A 237 -26.31 -23.81 25.12
N ALA A 238 -25.64 -22.89 25.82
CA ALA A 238 -26.19 -22.17 26.93
C ALA A 238 -27.18 -21.09 26.45
N HIS A 239 -28.17 -20.80 27.26
CA HIS A 239 -29.09 -19.68 27.00
C HIS A 239 -28.38 -18.36 27.32
N CYS A 240 -27.64 -17.81 26.39
CA CYS A 240 -26.97 -16.52 26.51
C CYS A 240 -27.79 -15.42 25.83
N PRO A 241 -27.76 -14.19 26.37
CA PRO A 241 -28.37 -13.04 25.70
C PRO A 241 -27.77 -12.81 24.31
N THR A 242 -28.61 -12.40 23.38
CA THR A 242 -28.16 -12.07 22.01
C THR A 242 -27.87 -10.58 21.90
N LEU A 243 -26.79 -10.22 21.24
CA LEU A 243 -26.49 -8.82 20.92
C LEU A 243 -27.38 -8.35 19.78
N ALA A 244 -28.11 -7.27 20.02
CA ALA A 244 -29.00 -6.71 19.02
C ALA A 244 -28.22 -6.09 17.84
N PRO A 245 -28.63 -6.31 16.59
CA PRO A 245 -27.93 -5.81 15.39
C PRO A 245 -27.99 -4.28 15.21
N ARG A 246 -28.53 -3.54 16.16
CA ARG A 246 -28.88 -2.12 16.00
C ARG A 246 -27.75 -1.11 16.21
N SER A 247 -26.55 -1.52 16.57
CA SER A 247 -25.45 -0.57 16.76
C SER A 247 -24.54 -0.57 15.54
N ALA A 248 -24.66 0.43 14.67
CA ALA A 248 -23.67 0.75 13.66
C ALA A 248 -22.35 1.27 14.25
N SER A 249 -22.35 1.58 15.54
CA SER A 249 -21.20 2.13 16.25
C SER A 249 -20.24 0.99 16.63
N ALA A 250 -18.99 1.14 16.26
CA ALA A 250 -17.92 0.26 16.71
C ALA A 250 -17.52 0.59 18.15
N SER A 251 -17.03 -0.40 18.89
CA SER A 251 -16.34 -0.24 20.18
C SER A 251 -14.88 -0.63 20.04
N SER A 252 -14.03 -0.13 20.92
CA SER A 252 -12.61 -0.49 21.02
C SER A 252 -12.13 -0.27 22.46
N TRP A 253 -11.05 -0.93 22.84
CA TRP A 253 -10.45 -0.69 24.17
C TRP A 253 -9.83 0.72 24.29
N LEU A 254 -9.44 1.35 23.17
CA LEU A 254 -8.95 2.73 23.13
C LEU A 254 -10.01 3.75 23.61
N ASP A 255 -11.28 3.47 23.40
CA ASP A 255 -12.41 4.38 23.78
C ASP A 255 -12.67 4.45 25.28
N ALA A 256 -11.72 4.08 26.06
CA ALA A 256 -11.86 3.80 27.50
C ALA A 256 -12.47 4.91 28.33
N VAL A 257 -12.41 6.15 27.91
CA VAL A 257 -12.79 7.33 28.71
C VAL A 257 -13.88 8.17 28.03
N ARG A 258 -14.23 7.93 26.75
CA ARG A 258 -15.08 8.81 25.95
C ARG A 258 -16.20 8.08 25.22
N MET A 259 -17.28 8.79 24.97
CA MET A 259 -18.45 8.33 24.21
C MET A 259 -18.18 8.24 22.69
N THR A 260 -16.98 8.58 22.23
CA THR A 260 -16.58 8.66 20.83
C THR A 260 -15.55 7.60 20.46
N PHE A 261 -15.61 7.13 19.22
CA PHE A 261 -14.73 6.11 18.70
C PHE A 261 -13.35 6.72 18.35
N GLY A 262 -12.33 6.46 19.18
CA GLY A 262 -11.02 7.13 19.15
C GLY A 262 -10.18 6.96 17.88
N TRP A 263 -10.56 6.04 16.99
CA TRP A 263 -9.83 5.76 15.75
C TRP A 263 -10.18 6.68 14.57
N LEU A 264 -11.35 7.30 14.58
CA LEU A 264 -11.85 8.18 13.50
C LEU A 264 -12.43 9.48 14.08
N GLU A 265 -11.82 9.98 15.13
CA GLU A 265 -12.32 11.11 15.89
C GLU A 265 -11.93 12.46 15.30
N SER A 266 -10.67 12.60 14.82
CA SER A 266 -10.22 13.81 14.16
C SER A 266 -10.53 13.78 12.67
N SER A 267 -10.68 14.97 12.06
CA SER A 267 -10.85 15.09 10.61
C SER A 267 -9.66 14.47 9.85
N THR A 268 -8.46 14.67 10.36
CA THR A 268 -7.23 14.11 9.76
C THR A 268 -7.24 12.58 9.78
N GLN A 269 -7.61 11.96 10.90
CA GLN A 269 -7.77 10.51 10.97
C GLN A 269 -8.80 10.01 9.97
N TYR A 270 -9.97 10.65 9.95
CA TYR A 270 -11.08 10.27 9.06
C TYR A 270 -10.70 10.40 7.59
N ASP A 271 -10.11 11.52 7.19
CA ASP A 271 -9.77 11.80 5.79
C ASP A 271 -8.70 10.82 5.27
N LEU A 272 -7.65 10.56 6.05
CA LEU A 272 -6.60 9.62 5.64
C LEU A 272 -7.10 8.17 5.65
N PHE A 273 -7.95 7.79 6.60
CA PHE A 273 -8.62 6.50 6.58
C PHE A 273 -9.50 6.33 5.33
N LYS A 274 -10.28 7.35 4.97
CA LYS A 274 -11.13 7.33 3.76
C LYS A 274 -10.32 7.29 2.47
N ASN A 275 -9.17 7.94 2.43
CA ASN A 275 -8.25 7.81 1.30
C ASN A 275 -7.76 6.37 1.14
N LEU A 276 -7.32 5.74 2.23
CA LEU A 276 -6.89 4.34 2.22
C LEU A 276 -8.03 3.40 1.78
N GLU A 277 -9.23 3.58 2.32
CA GLU A 277 -10.41 2.82 1.92
C GLU A 277 -10.72 3.00 0.42
N GLY A 278 -10.70 4.24 -0.08
CA GLY A 278 -10.95 4.56 -1.50
C GLY A 278 -9.95 3.92 -2.46
N MET A 279 -8.75 3.61 -1.99
CA MET A 279 -7.71 2.95 -2.78
C MET A 279 -7.89 1.42 -2.87
N GLU A 280 -8.74 0.80 -2.05
CA GLU A 280 -8.90 -0.66 -2.01
C GLU A 280 -9.05 -1.28 -3.40
N GLY A 281 -10.02 -0.80 -4.18
CA GLY A 281 -10.34 -1.37 -5.49
C GLY A 281 -9.17 -1.32 -6.47
N VAL A 282 -8.42 -0.21 -6.51
CA VAL A 282 -7.27 -0.06 -7.42
C VAL A 282 -6.05 -0.84 -6.92
N ALA A 283 -5.81 -0.89 -5.61
CA ALA A 283 -4.73 -1.65 -5.02
C ALA A 283 -4.92 -3.16 -5.24
N ARG A 284 -6.14 -3.66 -5.08
CA ARG A 284 -6.50 -5.07 -5.34
C ARG A 284 -6.33 -5.45 -6.82
N ARG A 285 -6.70 -4.57 -7.76
CA ARG A 285 -6.46 -4.81 -9.19
C ARG A 285 -4.99 -4.78 -9.56
N ALA A 286 -4.19 -3.96 -8.90
CA ALA A 286 -2.75 -3.91 -9.09
C ALA A 286 -2.08 -5.20 -8.60
N GLY A 287 -2.49 -5.71 -7.43
CA GLY A 287 -1.94 -6.94 -6.87
C GLY A 287 -0.48 -6.81 -6.42
N GLY A 288 0.17 -7.95 -6.16
CA GLY A 288 1.60 -8.04 -5.86
C GLY A 288 2.09 -7.07 -4.78
N ASP A 289 3.26 -6.48 -5.02
CA ASP A 289 3.91 -5.54 -4.08
C ASP A 289 3.05 -4.28 -3.79
N LEU A 290 2.31 -3.78 -4.78
CA LEU A 290 1.46 -2.59 -4.58
C LEU A 290 0.29 -2.87 -3.63
N LEU A 291 -0.32 -4.05 -3.73
CA LEU A 291 -1.34 -4.48 -2.77
C LEU A 291 -0.74 -4.66 -1.37
N THR A 292 0.43 -5.27 -1.26
CA THR A 292 1.13 -5.45 0.01
C THR A 292 1.45 -4.11 0.67
N ARG A 293 1.97 -3.15 -0.08
CA ARG A 293 2.24 -1.78 0.43
C ARG A 293 0.97 -1.08 0.89
N TRP A 294 -0.11 -1.20 0.13
CA TRP A 294 -1.39 -0.63 0.54
C TRP A 294 -1.88 -1.26 1.84
N ARG A 295 -1.84 -2.58 1.95
CA ARG A 295 -2.21 -3.33 3.16
C ARG A 295 -1.40 -2.89 4.38
N THR A 296 -0.10 -2.72 4.23
CA THR A 296 0.77 -2.22 5.31
C THR A 296 0.32 -0.85 5.82
N LEU A 297 -0.17 0.05 4.92
CA LEU A 297 -0.66 1.36 5.33
C LEU A 297 -2.03 1.30 6.04
N THR A 298 -2.76 0.19 5.98
CA THR A 298 -4.03 0.02 6.70
C THR A 298 -3.86 -0.33 8.17
N ALA A 299 -2.63 -0.54 8.66
CA ALA A 299 -2.33 -0.83 10.06
C ALA A 299 -2.89 0.27 10.98
N SER A 300 -3.42 -0.13 12.13
CA SER A 300 -4.06 0.77 13.11
C SER A 300 -3.10 1.85 13.60
N ASP A 301 -1.82 1.51 13.81
CA ASP A 301 -0.79 2.44 14.32
C ASP A 301 -0.68 3.72 13.50
N HIS A 302 -0.81 3.63 12.17
CA HIS A 302 -0.75 4.81 11.32
C HIS A 302 -1.85 5.82 11.62
N ILE A 303 -3.05 5.34 11.93
CA ILE A 303 -4.21 6.19 12.29
C ILE A 303 -4.15 6.61 13.76
N TYR A 304 -3.64 5.74 14.64
CA TYR A 304 -3.46 6.02 16.07
C TYR A 304 -2.62 7.30 16.29
N PHE A 305 -1.47 7.40 15.65
CA PHE A 305 -0.56 8.53 15.79
C PHE A 305 -1.05 9.84 15.16
N LEU A 306 -2.20 9.85 14.48
CA LEU A 306 -2.85 11.05 13.94
C LEU A 306 -3.83 11.71 14.93
N ASN A 307 -4.02 11.14 16.10
CA ASN A 307 -4.93 11.72 17.11
C ASN A 307 -4.31 12.98 17.71
N ASP A 308 -4.97 14.12 17.53
CA ASP A 308 -4.49 15.45 17.90
C ASP A 308 -5.03 15.95 19.27
N ARG A 309 -5.74 15.10 20.02
CA ARG A 309 -6.27 15.49 21.32
C ARG A 309 -5.21 15.44 22.42
N VAL A 310 -5.33 16.36 23.39
CA VAL A 310 -4.39 16.54 24.50
C VAL A 310 -4.13 15.27 25.30
N ASP A 311 -5.16 14.40 25.44
CA ASP A 311 -4.99 13.11 26.11
C ASP A 311 -4.21 12.09 25.25
N ALA A 312 -4.21 12.27 23.93
CA ALA A 312 -3.39 11.46 23.04
C ALA A 312 -1.89 11.77 23.21
N GLU A 313 -1.51 13.01 23.51
CA GLU A 313 -0.11 13.31 23.84
C GLU A 313 0.41 12.56 25.07
N GLN A 314 -0.42 12.36 26.06
CA GLN A 314 -0.03 11.58 27.26
C GLN A 314 0.09 10.09 26.94
N ILE A 315 -0.76 9.55 26.06
CA ILE A 315 -0.71 8.17 25.58
C ILE A 315 0.47 8.01 24.61
N LEU A 316 0.64 8.94 23.67
CA LEU A 316 1.74 8.95 22.68
C LEU A 316 3.12 9.02 23.33
N ARG A 317 3.25 9.65 24.51
CA ARG A 317 4.53 9.70 25.26
C ARG A 317 4.88 8.41 25.97
N ARG A 318 3.92 7.49 26.14
CA ARG A 318 4.16 6.18 26.80
C ARG A 318 4.68 5.12 25.85
N TYR A 319 4.51 5.29 24.54
CA TYR A 319 4.98 4.38 23.51
C TYR A 319 6.10 5.02 22.70
N ASP A 320 7.06 4.24 22.29
CA ASP A 320 8.08 4.70 21.34
C ASP A 320 7.41 5.11 20.03
N ASN A 321 7.16 6.41 19.91
CA ASN A 321 6.47 6.97 18.75
C ASN A 321 7.46 7.16 17.60
N PRO A 322 7.33 6.42 16.50
CA PRO A 322 8.25 6.50 15.36
C PRO A 322 8.18 7.86 14.62
N TYR A 323 7.24 8.72 15.00
CA TYR A 323 7.02 10.05 14.40
C TYR A 323 7.48 11.19 15.32
N GLU A 324 8.49 10.94 16.17
CA GLU A 324 9.11 11.97 17.05
C GLU A 324 8.08 12.65 17.99
N ASN A 325 7.06 11.91 18.42
CA ASN A 325 5.94 12.39 19.25
C ASN A 325 5.17 13.58 18.62
N SER A 326 5.12 13.65 17.30
CA SER A 326 4.45 14.72 16.56
C SER A 326 3.34 14.17 15.66
N THR A 327 2.09 14.58 15.93
CA THR A 327 0.95 14.26 15.06
C THR A 327 1.09 14.92 13.69
N ILE A 328 1.69 16.10 13.61
CA ILE A 328 2.01 16.79 12.35
C ILE A 328 2.97 15.93 11.54
N ARG A 329 4.03 15.44 12.15
CA ARG A 329 5.01 14.59 11.49
C ARG A 329 4.42 13.26 11.02
N ALA A 330 3.57 12.64 11.84
CA ALA A 330 2.82 11.44 11.47
C ALA A 330 1.93 11.68 10.25
N THR A 331 1.19 12.80 10.24
CA THR A 331 0.33 13.21 9.12
C THR A 331 1.12 13.42 7.83
N GLU A 332 2.22 14.16 7.89
CA GLU A 332 3.08 14.39 6.73
C GLU A 332 3.62 13.09 6.13
N ILE A 333 4.14 12.21 6.99
CA ILE A 333 4.74 10.94 6.56
C ILE A 333 3.67 10.02 5.95
N LEU A 334 2.52 9.87 6.61
CA LEU A 334 1.45 9.01 6.10
C LEU A 334 0.88 9.55 4.78
N THR A 335 0.59 10.86 4.72
CA THR A 335 0.13 11.51 3.48
C THR A 335 1.11 11.28 2.35
N ARG A 336 2.42 11.49 2.59
CA ARG A 336 3.46 11.24 1.59
C ARG A 336 3.49 9.79 1.12
N LYS A 337 3.39 8.83 2.05
CA LYS A 337 3.35 7.39 1.70
C LYS A 337 2.14 7.05 0.84
N ILE A 338 0.96 7.58 1.18
CA ILE A 338 -0.27 7.41 0.39
C ILE A 338 -0.09 7.99 -1.02
N CYS A 339 0.36 9.24 -1.15
CA CYS A 339 0.58 9.88 -2.46
C CYS A 339 1.59 9.12 -3.34
N VAL A 340 2.69 8.62 -2.76
CA VAL A 340 3.67 7.79 -3.48
C VAL A 340 3.04 6.48 -3.96
N LEU A 341 2.21 5.86 -3.14
CA LEU A 341 1.53 4.63 -3.50
C LEU A 341 0.47 4.87 -4.59
N GLU A 342 -0.32 5.93 -4.49
CA GLU A 342 -1.29 6.35 -5.52
C GLU A 342 -0.61 6.57 -6.87
N GLY A 343 0.51 7.30 -6.88
CA GLY A 343 1.32 7.49 -8.08
C GLY A 343 1.82 6.18 -8.67
N SER A 344 2.25 5.24 -7.83
CA SER A 344 2.72 3.92 -8.25
C SER A 344 1.59 3.05 -8.83
N ILE A 345 0.41 3.05 -8.21
CA ILE A 345 -0.78 2.33 -8.70
C ILE A 345 -1.28 2.94 -10.02
N THR A 346 -1.34 4.27 -10.10
CA THR A 346 -1.73 4.97 -11.33
C THR A 346 -0.79 4.61 -12.48
N ARG A 347 0.51 4.61 -12.20
CA ARG A 347 1.52 4.19 -13.18
C ARG A 347 1.32 2.74 -13.60
N PHE A 348 1.05 1.83 -12.66
CA PHE A 348 0.79 0.42 -12.95
C PHE A 348 -0.47 0.24 -13.82
N GLU A 349 -1.57 0.95 -13.51
CA GLU A 349 -2.81 0.87 -14.32
C GLU A 349 -2.60 1.42 -15.75
N ILE A 350 -1.83 2.51 -15.89
CA ILE A 350 -1.44 3.04 -17.19
C ILE A 350 -0.65 1.99 -17.96
N LEU A 351 0.38 1.39 -17.35
CA LEU A 351 1.21 0.36 -17.96
C LEU A 351 0.40 -0.90 -18.31
N LYS A 352 -0.53 -1.32 -17.46
CA LYS A 352 -1.39 -2.48 -17.73
C LYS A 352 -2.38 -2.23 -18.87
N LYS A 353 -2.90 -1.01 -19.01
CA LYS A 353 -3.71 -0.61 -20.18
C LYS A 353 -2.85 -0.50 -21.44
N ALA A 354 -1.56 -0.18 -21.27
CA ALA A 354 -0.58 -0.09 -22.33
C ALA A 354 -0.08 -1.47 -22.81
N ASP A 355 -0.38 -2.56 -22.13
CA ASP A 355 0.12 -3.92 -22.42
C ASP A 355 -0.18 -4.44 -23.84
N LYS A 356 -0.96 -3.70 -24.62
CA LYS A 356 -1.20 -3.89 -26.07
C LYS A 356 -1.18 -2.59 -26.87
N THR A 357 -0.79 -1.48 -26.25
CA THR A 357 -0.74 -0.18 -26.88
C THR A 357 0.71 0.13 -27.21
N PRO A 358 1.07 0.29 -28.48
CA PRO A 358 2.45 0.56 -28.89
C PRO A 358 2.92 1.91 -28.34
N ILE A 359 4.21 1.98 -28.07
CA ILE A 359 4.88 3.20 -27.62
C ILE A 359 5.63 3.82 -28.80
N LEU A 360 5.32 5.09 -29.07
CA LEU A 360 6.08 5.91 -30.01
C LEU A 360 7.10 6.75 -29.24
N LEU A 361 8.36 6.31 -29.25
CA LEU A 361 9.48 7.08 -28.72
C LEU A 361 9.85 8.18 -29.73
N ILE A 362 9.92 9.42 -29.29
CA ILE A 362 10.28 10.56 -30.12
C ILE A 362 11.52 11.22 -29.52
N THR A 363 12.61 11.21 -30.27
CA THR A 363 13.91 11.72 -29.82
C THR A 363 14.72 12.24 -31.00
N PRO A 364 15.46 13.34 -30.88
CA PRO A 364 16.33 13.82 -31.96
C PRO A 364 17.57 12.94 -32.18
N GLU A 365 17.99 12.17 -31.18
CA GLU A 365 19.16 11.30 -31.24
C GLU A 365 18.89 9.93 -30.61
N THR A 366 19.65 8.94 -31.06
CA THR A 366 19.59 7.57 -30.53
C THR A 366 20.98 6.98 -30.45
N GLY A 367 21.22 6.11 -29.48
CA GLY A 367 22.38 5.24 -29.44
C GLY A 367 22.20 4.00 -30.32
N ARG A 368 22.90 2.95 -29.99
CA ARG A 368 22.78 1.67 -30.70
C ARG A 368 21.46 0.99 -30.37
N LEU A 369 20.63 0.74 -31.38
CA LEU A 369 19.33 0.13 -31.21
C LEU A 369 19.37 -1.41 -31.15
N PRO A 370 18.44 -2.06 -30.43
CA PRO A 370 18.27 -3.51 -30.45
C PRO A 370 17.96 -4.04 -31.85
N SER A 371 18.47 -5.24 -32.19
CA SER A 371 18.23 -5.90 -33.48
C SER A 371 16.75 -6.14 -33.77
N ASP A 372 15.95 -6.32 -32.74
CA ASP A 372 14.50 -6.59 -32.82
C ASP A 372 13.68 -5.39 -33.32
N MET A 373 14.29 -4.20 -33.38
CA MET A 373 13.69 -3.03 -34.04
C MET A 373 13.80 -3.04 -35.56
N GLY A 374 14.39 -4.08 -36.15
CA GLY A 374 14.48 -4.26 -37.57
C GLY A 374 15.89 -4.05 -38.12
N LEU A 375 16.04 -4.30 -39.46
CA LEU A 375 17.36 -4.35 -40.09
C LEU A 375 18.07 -2.99 -40.10
N LEU A 376 17.37 -1.86 -40.03
CA LEU A 376 17.97 -0.54 -39.92
C LEU A 376 18.62 -0.28 -38.56
N ALA A 377 18.16 -0.93 -37.52
CA ALA A 377 18.56 -0.67 -36.12
C ALA A 377 20.10 -0.65 -35.95
N LYS A 378 20.80 -1.60 -36.55
CA LYS A 378 22.25 -1.73 -36.44
C LYS A 378 23.05 -0.61 -37.11
N TYR A 379 22.42 0.15 -38.01
CA TYR A 379 23.08 1.20 -38.80
C TYR A 379 22.76 2.62 -38.30
N ILE A 380 21.78 2.73 -37.41
CA ILE A 380 21.33 4.00 -36.85
C ILE A 380 22.00 4.21 -35.49
N SER A 381 22.95 5.13 -35.47
CA SER A 381 23.57 5.60 -34.24
C SER A 381 23.88 7.08 -34.43
N GLY A 382 23.10 7.93 -33.78
CA GLY A 382 23.22 9.39 -33.86
C GLY A 382 23.55 10.01 -32.51
N LYS A 383 24.16 9.23 -31.61
CA LYS A 383 24.45 9.63 -30.25
C LYS A 383 25.33 10.87 -30.20
N SER A 384 24.84 11.93 -29.59
CA SER A 384 25.59 13.15 -29.29
C SER A 384 25.80 13.35 -27.78
N GLY A 385 25.03 12.63 -26.94
CA GLY A 385 25.08 12.69 -25.49
C GLY A 385 24.45 11.46 -24.82
N GLY A 386 24.19 11.57 -23.52
CA GLY A 386 23.59 10.47 -22.71
C GLY A 386 22.15 10.12 -23.07
N GLN A 387 21.41 11.03 -23.69
CA GLN A 387 20.02 10.81 -24.11
C GLN A 387 19.90 9.63 -25.06
N GLY A 388 20.82 9.50 -26.02
CA GLY A 388 20.83 8.40 -26.98
C GLY A 388 20.95 7.03 -26.30
N ASP A 389 21.75 6.91 -25.25
CA ASP A 389 21.89 5.66 -24.47
C ASP A 389 20.62 5.33 -23.70
N VAL A 390 19.99 6.33 -23.08
CA VAL A 390 18.72 6.15 -22.34
C VAL A 390 17.62 5.64 -23.28
N VAL A 391 17.49 6.23 -24.46
CA VAL A 391 16.48 5.81 -25.45
C VAL A 391 16.75 4.39 -25.94
N SER A 392 18.02 4.04 -26.21
CA SER A 392 18.38 2.68 -26.63
C SER A 392 18.04 1.64 -25.55
N ALA A 393 18.38 1.92 -24.29
CA ALA A 393 18.05 1.05 -23.16
C ALA A 393 16.53 0.93 -22.95
N LEU A 394 15.77 2.01 -23.19
CA LEU A 394 14.31 1.99 -23.15
C LEU A 394 13.73 1.10 -24.24
N CYS A 395 14.23 1.21 -25.49
CA CYS A 395 13.82 0.32 -26.59
C CYS A 395 14.01 -1.16 -26.21
N GLU A 396 15.20 -1.51 -25.71
CA GLU A 396 15.52 -2.87 -25.28
C GLU A 396 14.57 -3.33 -24.15
N GLY A 397 14.48 -2.57 -23.08
CA GLY A 397 13.66 -2.93 -21.92
C GLY A 397 12.15 -2.98 -22.20
N LEU A 398 11.63 -2.25 -23.19
CA LEU A 398 10.23 -2.33 -23.60
C LEU A 398 9.98 -3.56 -24.47
N LEU A 399 10.87 -3.83 -25.42
CA LEU A 399 10.80 -5.02 -26.29
C LEU A 399 10.91 -6.32 -25.49
N ASP A 400 11.81 -6.39 -24.52
CA ASP A 400 11.93 -7.53 -23.59
C ASP A 400 10.65 -7.83 -22.81
N ARG A 401 9.78 -6.81 -22.64
CA ARG A 401 8.46 -6.92 -22.01
C ARG A 401 7.33 -7.19 -23.01
N GLY A 402 7.66 -7.44 -24.27
CA GLY A 402 6.68 -7.68 -25.34
C GLY A 402 5.86 -6.46 -25.74
N ILE A 403 6.35 -5.25 -25.46
CA ILE A 403 5.70 -4.00 -25.85
C ILE A 403 6.21 -3.60 -27.24
N GLU A 404 5.28 -3.34 -28.16
CA GLU A 404 5.63 -2.85 -29.49
C GLU A 404 6.16 -1.40 -29.40
N VAL A 405 7.36 -1.18 -29.93
CA VAL A 405 8.05 0.11 -29.89
C VAL A 405 8.20 0.66 -31.30
N HIS A 406 7.76 1.90 -31.52
CA HIS A 406 8.08 2.73 -32.66
C HIS A 406 9.07 3.81 -32.23
N LEU A 407 10.09 4.07 -33.04
CA LEU A 407 11.07 5.13 -32.79
C LEU A 407 11.04 6.15 -33.92
N ALA A 408 10.85 7.43 -33.57
CA ALA A 408 11.01 8.54 -34.51
C ALA A 408 12.25 9.36 -34.15
N THR A 409 13.17 9.48 -35.08
CA THR A 409 14.46 10.18 -34.89
C THR A 409 14.93 10.86 -36.15
N LEU A 410 15.89 11.79 -36.00
CA LEU A 410 16.48 12.48 -37.14
C LEU A 410 17.28 11.51 -38.06
N ASN A 411 17.10 11.63 -39.38
CA ASN A 411 17.93 10.94 -40.33
C ASN A 411 19.25 11.70 -40.55
N LEU A 412 20.22 11.47 -39.68
CA LEU A 412 21.57 12.01 -39.79
C LEU A 412 22.38 11.13 -40.80
N LYS A 413 21.92 11.09 -42.04
CA LYS A 413 22.40 10.21 -43.07
C LYS A 413 23.93 10.19 -43.19
N LYS A 414 24.57 11.37 -43.26
CA LYS A 414 26.01 11.50 -43.39
C LYS A 414 26.75 10.84 -42.20
N ARG A 415 26.26 11.02 -41.01
CA ARG A 415 26.81 10.38 -39.80
C ARG A 415 26.64 8.86 -39.85
N PHE A 416 25.43 8.38 -40.17
CA PHE A 416 25.16 6.94 -40.23
C PHE A 416 26.04 6.25 -41.27
N GLN A 417 26.25 6.88 -42.43
CA GLN A 417 27.16 6.36 -43.46
C GLN A 417 28.62 6.31 -42.98
N LEU A 418 29.09 7.34 -42.29
CA LEU A 418 30.45 7.38 -41.75
C LEU A 418 30.67 6.30 -40.67
N GLU A 419 29.73 6.14 -39.75
CA GLU A 419 29.85 5.16 -38.68
C GLU A 419 29.68 3.71 -39.16
N SER A 420 28.81 3.47 -40.14
CA SER A 420 28.56 2.14 -40.70
C SER A 420 29.48 1.79 -41.88
N HIS A 421 30.33 2.72 -42.34
CA HIS A 421 31.18 2.59 -43.54
C HIS A 421 30.39 2.25 -44.82
N MET A 422 29.11 2.68 -44.89
CA MET A 422 28.26 2.42 -46.05
C MET A 422 28.44 3.45 -47.15
N THR A 423 28.49 2.94 -48.39
CA THR A 423 28.39 3.79 -49.60
C THR A 423 26.96 4.32 -49.78
N GLU A 424 26.81 5.40 -50.54
CA GLU A 424 25.50 5.95 -50.92
C GLU A 424 24.60 4.91 -51.60
N HIS A 425 25.18 4.05 -52.47
CA HIS A 425 24.45 2.99 -53.16
C HIS A 425 23.91 1.96 -52.15
N GLN A 426 24.75 1.48 -51.23
CA GLN A 426 24.34 0.53 -50.18
C GLN A 426 23.25 1.11 -49.26
N TRP A 427 23.36 2.40 -48.91
CA TRP A 427 22.33 3.09 -48.09
C TRP A 427 20.97 3.17 -48.81
N ARG A 428 20.98 3.48 -50.14
CA ARG A 428 19.75 3.50 -50.95
C ARG A 428 19.13 2.12 -51.10
N GLU A 429 19.92 1.08 -51.40
CA GLU A 429 19.44 -0.29 -51.49
C GLU A 429 18.84 -0.77 -50.16
N LEU A 430 19.50 -0.44 -49.06
CA LEU A 430 19.01 -0.78 -47.73
C LEU A 430 17.63 -0.19 -47.47
N ARG A 431 17.42 1.08 -47.82
CA ARG A 431 16.10 1.76 -47.64
C ARG A 431 15.01 1.17 -48.52
N TYR A 432 15.31 0.67 -49.71
CA TYR A 432 14.32 0.06 -50.59
C TYR A 432 14.00 -1.40 -50.25
N LYS A 433 14.94 -2.12 -49.68
CA LYS A 433 14.77 -3.53 -49.33
C LYS A 433 14.10 -3.74 -47.95
N ILE A 434 14.02 -2.71 -47.14
CA ILE A 434 13.58 -2.80 -45.78
C ILE A 434 12.42 -1.80 -45.60
N ASP A 435 11.23 -2.34 -45.37
CA ASP A 435 10.14 -1.55 -44.81
C ASP A 435 10.39 -1.39 -43.30
N PRO A 436 10.86 -0.21 -42.84
CA PRO A 436 11.17 -0.01 -41.42
C PRO A 436 9.88 0.28 -40.66
N GLU A 437 9.09 -0.74 -40.41
CA GLU A 437 7.79 -0.59 -39.79
C GLU A 437 7.83 0.16 -38.47
N ASN A 438 8.95 0.02 -37.73
CA ASN A 438 9.06 0.53 -36.35
C ASN A 438 10.11 1.64 -36.17
N ILE A 439 10.88 1.99 -37.21
CA ILE A 439 11.84 3.10 -37.16
C ILE A 439 11.45 4.16 -38.19
N HIS A 440 11.10 5.33 -37.71
CA HIS A 440 10.68 6.48 -38.51
C HIS A 440 11.80 7.49 -38.60
N LEU A 441 12.61 7.41 -39.69
CA LEU A 441 13.68 8.36 -39.96
C LEU A 441 13.12 9.64 -40.57
N ILE A 442 13.23 10.74 -39.84
CA ILE A 442 12.83 12.07 -40.32
C ILE A 442 13.92 12.63 -41.22
N SER A 443 13.59 12.85 -42.47
CA SER A 443 14.52 13.29 -43.49
C SER A 443 14.22 14.71 -43.97
N SER A 444 15.24 15.55 -44.02
CA SER A 444 15.14 16.92 -44.59
C SER A 444 16.50 17.38 -45.10
N ALA A 445 16.48 18.24 -46.11
CA ALA A 445 17.69 18.92 -46.58
C ALA A 445 18.33 19.83 -45.53
N ILE A 446 17.54 20.29 -44.55
CA ILE A 446 18.00 21.19 -43.47
C ILE A 446 19.09 20.54 -42.62
N PHE A 447 19.01 19.23 -42.39
CA PHE A 447 19.93 18.50 -41.51
C PHE A 447 20.54 17.24 -42.13
N ALA A 448 20.39 17.03 -43.45
CA ALA A 448 20.91 15.83 -44.12
C ALA A 448 22.44 15.65 -43.98
N ASP A 449 23.16 16.76 -43.90
CA ASP A 449 24.62 16.80 -43.74
C ASP A 449 25.10 17.00 -42.28
N ASN A 450 24.18 17.09 -41.35
CA ASN A 450 24.52 17.27 -39.94
C ASN A 450 25.15 16.00 -39.36
N LEU A 451 26.18 16.18 -38.53
CA LEU A 451 26.84 15.09 -37.81
C LEU A 451 26.24 14.86 -36.41
N SER A 452 25.38 15.76 -35.94
CA SER A 452 24.64 15.63 -34.69
C SER A 452 23.30 16.36 -34.77
N ALA A 453 22.37 16.02 -33.88
CA ALA A 453 21.08 16.69 -33.72
C ALA A 453 21.23 18.20 -33.39
N TYR A 454 22.32 18.55 -32.77
CA TYR A 454 22.61 19.90 -32.26
C TYR A 454 23.66 20.66 -33.09
N SER A 455 23.90 20.24 -34.31
CA SER A 455 24.79 20.94 -35.23
C SER A 455 24.02 21.66 -36.34
N GLY A 456 24.61 22.69 -36.94
CA GLY A 456 23.97 23.50 -37.98
C GLY A 456 22.88 24.43 -37.44
N ASP A 457 21.82 24.64 -38.22
CA ASP A 457 20.65 25.42 -37.77
C ASP A 457 19.71 24.58 -36.91
N VAL A 458 19.95 24.61 -35.62
CA VAL A 458 19.24 23.81 -34.60
C VAL A 458 17.76 24.16 -34.51
N LEU A 459 17.41 25.44 -34.62
CA LEU A 459 16.00 25.88 -34.53
C LEU A 459 15.18 25.40 -35.74
N SER A 460 15.70 25.57 -36.95
CA SER A 460 15.05 25.04 -38.16
C SER A 460 15.00 23.52 -38.16
N THR A 461 16.03 22.83 -37.64
CA THR A 461 16.05 21.38 -37.47
C THR A 461 14.93 20.93 -36.54
N ALA A 462 14.78 21.56 -35.38
CA ALA A 462 13.76 21.24 -34.41
C ALA A 462 12.33 21.52 -34.95
N ALA A 463 12.14 22.64 -35.64
CA ALA A 463 10.84 22.98 -36.22
C ALA A 463 10.44 21.97 -37.32
N GLU A 464 11.36 21.62 -38.20
CA GLU A 464 11.11 20.61 -39.22
C GLU A 464 10.85 19.21 -38.65
N PHE A 465 11.61 18.83 -37.64
CA PHE A 465 11.40 17.57 -36.93
C PHE A 465 10.01 17.51 -36.32
N GLN A 466 9.60 18.54 -35.58
CA GLN A 466 8.26 18.60 -34.98
C GLN A 466 7.16 18.58 -36.05
N ARG A 467 7.35 19.30 -37.14
CA ARG A 467 6.39 19.36 -38.25
C ARG A 467 6.13 17.99 -38.88
N GLN A 468 7.18 17.24 -39.18
CA GLN A 468 7.03 15.92 -39.78
C GLN A 468 6.46 14.89 -38.78
N ILE A 469 6.83 14.95 -37.53
CA ILE A 469 6.25 14.11 -36.47
C ILE A 469 4.75 14.34 -36.38
N VAL A 470 4.31 15.59 -36.25
CA VAL A 470 2.88 15.95 -36.12
C VAL A 470 2.08 15.60 -37.36
N ASN A 471 2.60 15.94 -38.54
CA ASN A 471 1.86 15.77 -39.79
C ASN A 471 1.84 14.35 -40.34
N ASN A 472 2.89 13.57 -40.07
CA ASN A 472 3.07 12.25 -40.68
C ASN A 472 3.14 11.14 -39.62
N VAL A 473 4.17 11.13 -38.78
CA VAL A 473 4.51 9.96 -37.95
C VAL A 473 3.39 9.60 -36.98
N ILE A 474 2.92 10.55 -36.18
CA ILE A 474 1.85 10.28 -35.20
C ILE A 474 0.61 9.73 -35.90
N LYS A 475 0.23 10.31 -37.04
CA LYS A 475 -0.96 9.87 -37.80
C LYS A 475 -0.77 8.45 -38.35
N THR A 476 0.40 8.15 -38.91
CA THR A 476 0.72 6.84 -39.48
C THR A 476 0.70 5.75 -38.41
N VAL A 477 1.41 5.97 -37.30
CA VAL A 477 1.44 4.99 -36.21
C VAL A 477 0.06 4.81 -35.58
N ARG A 478 -0.70 5.89 -35.37
CA ARG A 478 -2.09 5.79 -34.86
C ARG A 478 -2.98 4.99 -35.80
N ALA A 479 -2.91 5.23 -37.10
CA ALA A 479 -3.72 4.51 -38.07
C ALA A 479 -3.42 3.00 -38.08
N LYS A 480 -2.13 2.64 -37.99
CA LYS A 480 -1.69 1.24 -37.88
C LYS A 480 -2.27 0.52 -36.67
N HIS A 481 -2.47 1.22 -35.55
CA HIS A 481 -2.87 0.65 -34.26
C HIS A 481 -4.27 1.03 -33.80
N GLY A 482 -5.18 1.30 -34.74
CA GLY A 482 -6.59 1.61 -34.42
C GLY A 482 -6.78 2.85 -33.56
N GLY A 483 -5.90 3.82 -33.67
CA GLY A 483 -5.95 5.10 -32.96
C GLY A 483 -5.27 5.09 -31.58
N ARG A 484 -4.85 3.95 -31.07
CA ARG A 484 -4.25 3.79 -29.72
C ARG A 484 -2.74 3.75 -29.80
N ILE A 485 -2.09 4.78 -29.26
CA ILE A 485 -0.62 4.83 -29.04
C ILE A 485 -0.34 5.61 -27.76
N ILE A 486 0.82 5.41 -27.18
CA ILE A 486 1.41 6.25 -26.15
C ILE A 486 2.62 6.93 -26.76
N ILE A 487 2.75 8.24 -26.58
CA ILE A 487 3.94 8.98 -26.99
C ILE A 487 4.89 9.12 -25.81
N HIS A 488 6.16 8.80 -26.01
CA HIS A 488 7.22 9.11 -25.08
C HIS A 488 8.21 10.06 -25.76
N SER A 489 8.13 11.34 -25.41
CA SER A 489 8.96 12.41 -25.96
C SER A 489 10.14 12.72 -25.04
N HIS A 490 11.29 13.01 -25.66
CA HIS A 490 12.55 13.23 -24.96
C HIS A 490 13.14 14.61 -25.27
N ASP A 491 13.33 15.40 -24.22
CA ASP A 491 13.86 16.76 -24.27
C ASP A 491 13.04 17.77 -25.10
N TRP A 492 13.49 19.02 -25.10
CA TRP A 492 12.80 20.16 -25.70
C TRP A 492 12.54 19.98 -27.21
N MET A 493 13.46 19.37 -27.96
CA MET A 493 13.31 19.22 -29.42
C MET A 493 12.15 18.28 -29.80
N ALA A 494 11.85 17.32 -28.94
CA ALA A 494 10.68 16.43 -29.07
C ALA A 494 9.46 16.93 -28.26
N GLY A 495 9.53 18.10 -27.66
CA GLY A 495 8.46 18.80 -26.95
C GLY A 495 7.56 19.64 -27.88
N GLY A 496 7.22 20.85 -27.44
CA GLY A 496 6.55 21.88 -28.24
C GLY A 496 5.29 21.39 -28.95
N ALA A 497 5.22 21.58 -30.26
CA ALA A 497 4.06 21.24 -31.06
C ALA A 497 3.71 19.76 -31.04
N ILE A 498 4.67 18.85 -30.80
CA ILE A 498 4.42 17.41 -30.73
C ILE A 498 3.51 17.08 -29.54
N THR A 499 3.90 17.53 -28.36
CA THR A 499 3.16 17.26 -27.11
C THR A 499 1.82 18.00 -27.08
N ALA A 500 1.78 19.25 -27.55
CA ALA A 500 0.55 20.02 -27.71
C ALA A 500 -0.44 19.35 -28.67
N TYR A 501 0.05 18.85 -29.82
CA TYR A 501 -0.79 18.10 -30.76
C TYR A 501 -1.32 16.79 -30.15
N ALA A 502 -0.46 16.04 -29.48
CA ALA A 502 -0.85 14.80 -28.82
C ALA A 502 -1.95 15.06 -27.78
N LYS A 503 -1.81 16.10 -26.96
CA LYS A 503 -2.84 16.54 -25.99
C LYS A 503 -4.15 16.90 -26.69
N SER A 504 -4.11 17.69 -27.76
CA SER A 504 -5.30 18.07 -28.53
C SER A 504 -6.00 16.90 -29.23
N ALA A 505 -5.29 15.79 -29.42
CA ALA A 505 -5.77 14.58 -30.07
C ALA A 505 -6.08 13.45 -29.07
N ASP A 506 -6.10 13.76 -27.78
CA ASP A 506 -6.31 12.81 -26.67
C ASP A 506 -5.36 11.60 -26.70
N VAL A 507 -4.09 11.85 -27.02
CA VAL A 507 -3.02 10.86 -27.00
C VAL A 507 -2.20 11.03 -25.75
N PRO A 508 -2.07 9.98 -24.91
CA PRO A 508 -1.23 10.05 -23.72
C PRO A 508 0.25 10.34 -24.05
N VAL A 509 0.86 11.25 -23.31
CA VAL A 509 2.28 11.62 -23.46
C VAL A 509 3.02 11.44 -22.14
N LEU A 510 4.10 10.67 -22.18
CA LEU A 510 5.18 10.72 -21.21
C LEU A 510 6.26 11.64 -21.75
N HIS A 511 6.69 12.63 -21.00
CA HIS A 511 7.80 13.50 -21.38
C HIS A 511 8.96 13.34 -20.40
N THR A 512 10.16 13.03 -20.93
CA THR A 512 11.39 12.95 -20.14
C THR A 512 12.27 14.15 -20.43
N VAL A 513 12.62 14.88 -19.37
CA VAL A 513 13.58 15.99 -19.37
C VAL A 513 14.97 15.42 -19.05
N HIS A 514 15.90 15.50 -20.00
CA HIS A 514 17.28 15.04 -19.79
C HIS A 514 18.20 16.13 -19.25
N ASN A 515 17.87 17.38 -19.54
CA ASN A 515 18.61 18.55 -19.03
C ASN A 515 17.70 19.78 -18.96
N VAL A 516 18.12 20.79 -18.24
CA VAL A 516 17.38 22.04 -18.08
C VAL A 516 17.54 23.01 -19.27
N PHE A 517 18.39 22.66 -20.24
CA PHE A 517 18.61 23.50 -21.40
C PHE A 517 17.43 23.37 -22.37
N THR A 518 16.90 24.48 -22.83
CA THR A 518 15.78 24.56 -23.78
C THR A 518 16.00 25.69 -24.76
N GLU A 519 15.46 25.51 -25.96
CA GLU A 519 15.39 26.54 -26.95
C GLU A 519 13.93 26.91 -27.25
N ASN A 520 13.72 28.16 -27.62
CA ASN A 520 12.41 28.68 -28.00
C ASN A 520 12.29 28.74 -29.51
N LEU A 521 11.23 28.14 -30.06
CA LEU A 521 11.01 28.12 -31.51
C LEU A 521 10.17 29.31 -31.97
N PRO A 522 10.71 30.20 -32.82
CA PRO A 522 9.94 31.28 -33.44
C PRO A 522 8.73 30.72 -34.20
N LEU A 523 7.55 31.37 -34.02
CA LEU A 523 6.30 30.94 -34.67
C LEU A 523 6.41 30.86 -36.20
N GLU A 524 7.20 31.69 -36.79
CA GLU A 524 7.45 31.69 -38.25
C GLU A 524 8.07 30.38 -38.76
N LEU A 525 8.89 29.69 -37.94
CA LEU A 525 9.48 28.39 -38.28
C LEU A 525 8.45 27.24 -38.17
N MET A 526 7.35 27.47 -37.49
CA MET A 526 6.29 26.47 -37.27
C MET A 526 5.26 26.44 -38.42
N SER A 527 5.55 27.07 -39.55
CA SER A 527 4.70 27.04 -40.73
C SER A 527 4.45 25.58 -41.19
N GLY A 528 3.18 25.28 -41.56
CA GLY A 528 2.75 23.92 -41.92
C GLY A 528 2.23 23.07 -40.77
N ILE A 529 2.26 23.56 -39.54
CA ILE A 529 1.50 23.00 -38.42
C ILE A 529 0.26 23.85 -38.19
N ASN A 530 -0.89 23.22 -37.96
CA ASN A 530 -2.12 23.94 -37.62
C ASN A 530 -2.06 24.39 -36.15
N LEU A 531 -1.43 25.55 -35.93
CA LEU A 531 -1.26 26.12 -34.60
C LEU A 531 -2.58 26.44 -33.90
N ASN A 532 -3.61 26.84 -34.64
CA ASN A 532 -4.93 27.14 -34.06
C ASN A 532 -5.55 25.94 -33.34
N ARG A 533 -5.26 24.74 -33.82
CA ARG A 533 -5.75 23.51 -33.18
C ARG A 533 -5.08 23.21 -31.85
N ILE A 534 -3.88 23.70 -31.63
CA ILE A 534 -3.03 23.33 -30.49
C ILE A 534 -2.70 24.51 -29.58
N SER A 535 -3.21 25.72 -29.91
CA SER A 535 -2.90 26.98 -29.22
C SER A 535 -3.09 26.92 -27.70
N ASP A 536 -4.19 26.28 -27.24
CA ASP A 536 -4.52 26.19 -25.81
C ASP A 536 -3.52 25.33 -25.01
N HIS A 537 -2.74 24.54 -25.70
CA HIS A 537 -1.75 23.64 -25.12
C HIS A 537 -0.30 24.15 -25.25
N LEU A 538 -0.09 25.24 -26.00
CA LEU A 538 1.22 25.85 -26.16
C LEU A 538 1.56 26.76 -24.97
N TYR A 539 2.85 26.89 -24.70
CA TYR A 539 3.42 27.91 -23.85
C TYR A 539 4.21 28.88 -24.70
N TYR A 540 3.81 30.15 -24.70
CA TYR A 540 4.45 31.19 -25.49
C TYR A 540 5.47 31.96 -24.66
N SER A 541 6.57 32.35 -25.31
CA SER A 541 7.62 33.17 -24.73
C SER A 541 8.08 34.24 -25.72
N GLU A 542 8.66 35.30 -25.24
CA GLU A 542 9.32 36.30 -26.08
C GLU A 542 10.84 36.05 -26.09
N SER A 543 11.35 35.64 -27.24
CA SER A 543 12.76 35.33 -27.45
C SER A 543 13.20 35.81 -28.83
N TYR A 544 14.47 36.21 -28.98
CA TYR A 544 15.01 36.68 -30.24
C TYR A 544 14.25 37.91 -30.85
N GLY A 545 13.57 38.70 -30.00
CA GLY A 545 12.70 39.78 -30.44
C GLY A 545 11.41 39.30 -31.16
N LYS A 546 10.98 38.08 -30.95
CA LYS A 546 9.84 37.41 -31.61
C LYS A 546 9.05 36.61 -30.59
N THR A 547 7.77 36.42 -30.90
CA THR A 547 6.94 35.45 -30.18
C THR A 547 7.34 34.04 -30.56
N CYS A 548 7.67 33.23 -29.58
CA CYS A 548 8.19 31.87 -29.72
C CYS A 548 7.34 30.88 -28.94
N ILE A 549 7.45 29.60 -29.27
CA ILE A 549 7.01 28.48 -28.44
C ILE A 549 8.17 28.05 -27.55
N ASP A 550 7.99 28.10 -26.25
CA ASP A 550 8.85 27.40 -25.31
C ASP A 550 8.53 25.89 -25.36
N CYS A 551 9.42 25.15 -25.99
CA CYS A 551 9.18 23.73 -26.27
C CYS A 551 9.16 22.88 -25.01
N GLN A 552 10.03 23.17 -24.03
CA GLN A 552 10.11 22.43 -22.78
C GLN A 552 8.90 22.73 -21.89
N ALA A 553 8.57 24.00 -21.68
CA ALA A 553 7.40 24.39 -20.90
C ALA A 553 6.11 23.88 -21.52
N THR A 554 5.98 23.91 -22.86
CA THR A 554 4.86 23.32 -23.58
C THR A 554 4.75 21.81 -23.32
N ALA A 555 5.89 21.10 -23.36
CA ALA A 555 5.92 19.66 -23.12
C ALA A 555 5.47 19.33 -21.69
N ILE A 556 5.99 20.02 -20.69
CA ILE A 556 5.60 19.85 -19.27
C ILE A 556 4.09 20.13 -19.08
N LYS A 557 3.58 21.23 -19.67
CA LYS A 557 2.17 21.60 -19.60
C LYS A 557 1.24 20.56 -20.24
N SER A 558 1.67 19.97 -21.35
CA SER A 558 0.82 19.12 -22.20
C SER A 558 0.95 17.63 -21.91
N ALA A 559 2.04 17.19 -21.28
CA ALA A 559 2.25 15.79 -20.95
C ALA A 559 1.22 15.25 -19.96
N THR A 560 0.92 13.96 -20.10
CA THR A 560 0.13 13.20 -19.11
C THR A 560 0.99 12.90 -17.89
N LEU A 561 2.29 12.66 -18.11
CA LEU A 561 3.28 12.39 -17.09
C LEU A 561 4.61 13.03 -17.49
N VAL A 562 5.33 13.62 -16.52
CA VAL A 562 6.67 14.17 -16.71
C VAL A 562 7.65 13.39 -15.85
N ASN A 563 8.78 13.01 -16.45
CA ASN A 563 9.91 12.37 -15.79
C ASN A 563 11.10 13.34 -15.82
N LEU A 564 11.71 13.63 -14.66
CA LEU A 564 12.82 14.57 -14.51
C LEU A 564 14.13 13.82 -14.21
#